data_da0c367b1318c735113d3c8be9d1aa20
#
_entry.id   da0c367b1318c735113d3c8be9d1aa20
#
_cell.length_a   1.000
_cell.length_b   1.000
_cell.length_c   1.000
_cell.angle_alpha   90.00
_cell.angle_beta   90.00
_cell.angle_gamma   90.00
#
_symmetry.space_group_name_H-M   'P 1'
#
loop_
_entity.id
_entity.type
_entity.pdbx_description
1 polymer ?
#
loop_
_entity_poly.entity_id
_entity_poly.type
_entity_poly.pdbx_seq_one_letter_code
_entity_poly.pdbx_strand_id
1 'polypeptide(L)'
;MGRDDIGHGVTKILFAIARKQSNIKVHNTWSSVIASAITIGFGGSVGAEAPIVLTGSAIGSNLGRMFHMSSKQLMLLVGCGAAGAVAGIFKAPIAGLAFVLEVLMMDLTMGALVPLLVSCVTAASVTYALSGWGAVFECHIDYTFAASRIPADIMLGIACGLLSLYFTRMTKGLEGIFRKLRSPYAKLVVGGTMLSVLIYLFPSLYGEGYELIELLLNGKGEGDWLTALNRSLFYGHDYMLLVYLSLVILFK
;
A
#
# COMPACT_ATOMS: atom_id res chain seq x y z
N MET A 1 -11.24 17.76 17.62
CA MET A 1 -10.41 17.00 16.68
C MET A 1 -9.00 17.01 17.24
N GLY A 2 -8.51 15.85 17.73
CA GLY A 2 -7.21 15.76 18.40
C GLY A 2 -6.06 15.99 17.42
N ARG A 3 -5.07 16.72 17.88
CA ARG A 3 -3.73 16.83 17.25
C ARG A 3 -3.03 15.46 17.31
N ASP A 4 -3.51 14.51 16.54
CA ASP A 4 -2.75 13.28 16.29
C ASP A 4 -1.86 13.54 15.08
N ASP A 5 -0.56 13.35 15.28
CA ASP A 5 0.42 13.42 14.22
C ASP A 5 0.02 12.39 13.15
N ILE A 6 -0.20 12.86 11.92
CA ILE A 6 -0.59 12.04 10.78
C ILE A 6 0.68 11.35 10.28
N GLY A 7 1.19 10.43 11.09
CA GLY A 7 2.28 9.55 10.68
C GLY A 7 1.79 8.42 9.78
N HIS A 8 2.69 7.76 9.07
CA HIS A 8 2.39 6.61 8.22
C HIS A 8 1.56 5.57 8.96
N GLY A 9 0.45 5.08 8.35
CA GLY A 9 -0.54 4.22 8.99
C GLY A 9 0.06 2.98 9.67
N VAL A 10 0.98 2.28 9.00
CA VAL A 10 1.68 1.09 9.53
C VAL A 10 2.58 1.45 10.73
N THR A 11 3.30 2.57 10.68
CA THR A 11 4.14 3.05 11.79
C THR A 11 3.31 3.33 13.04
N LYS A 12 2.07 3.82 12.90
CA LYS A 12 1.15 4.00 14.04
C LYS A 12 0.77 2.69 14.68
N ILE A 13 0.56 1.64 13.87
CA ILE A 13 0.23 0.30 14.37
C ILE A 13 1.43 -0.26 15.14
N LEU A 14 2.63 -0.21 14.56
CA LEU A 14 3.86 -0.64 15.23
C LEU A 14 4.09 0.11 16.55
N PHE A 15 3.89 1.42 16.55
CA PHE A 15 4.00 2.24 17.76
C PHE A 15 2.93 1.88 18.80
N ALA A 16 1.69 1.59 18.37
CA ALA A 16 0.62 1.16 19.26
C ALA A 16 0.93 -0.21 19.89
N ILE A 17 1.46 -1.15 19.11
CA ILE A 17 1.89 -2.47 19.59
C ILE A 17 3.04 -2.30 20.60
N ALA A 18 4.08 -1.55 20.25
CA ALA A 18 5.31 -1.43 21.05
C ALA A 18 5.13 -0.57 22.32
N ARG A 19 4.32 0.49 22.27
CA ARG A 19 4.27 1.51 23.34
C ARG A 19 2.91 1.67 24.01
N LYS A 20 1.80 1.36 23.33
CA LYS A 20 0.43 1.65 23.81
C LYS A 20 -0.39 0.38 24.07
N GLN A 21 0.24 -0.75 24.30
CA GLN A 21 -0.44 -2.02 24.56
C GLN A 21 -1.52 -2.32 23.51
N SER A 22 -1.22 -2.06 22.23
CA SER A 22 -2.14 -2.26 21.08
C SER A 22 -3.42 -1.42 21.13
N ASN A 23 -3.44 -0.30 21.86
CA ASN A 23 -4.60 0.58 21.97
C ASN A 23 -4.62 1.59 20.82
N ILE A 24 -5.51 1.40 19.86
CA ILE A 24 -5.75 2.30 18.73
C ILE A 24 -7.07 3.05 18.95
N LYS A 25 -7.08 4.36 18.70
CA LYS A 25 -8.26 5.20 18.93
C LYS A 25 -9.41 4.81 18.00
N VAL A 26 -10.64 4.85 18.51
CA VAL A 26 -11.87 4.45 17.78
C VAL A 26 -12.05 5.22 16.47
N HIS A 27 -11.74 6.53 16.43
CA HIS A 27 -11.95 7.32 15.21
C HIS A 27 -11.11 6.81 14.01
N ASN A 28 -10.01 6.08 14.24
CA ASN A 28 -9.20 5.51 13.15
C ASN A 28 -9.91 4.37 12.40
N THR A 29 -11.02 3.84 12.91
CA THR A 29 -11.83 2.83 12.21
C THR A 29 -12.50 3.37 10.95
N TRP A 30 -12.75 4.67 10.86
CA TRP A 30 -13.44 5.29 9.72
C TRP A 30 -12.71 6.52 9.16
N SER A 31 -12.02 7.31 10.01
CA SER A 31 -11.37 8.55 9.56
C SER A 31 -10.26 8.31 8.54
N SER A 32 -9.55 7.19 8.65
CA SER A 32 -8.48 6.80 7.73
C SER A 32 -9.01 6.53 6.33
N VAL A 33 -10.12 5.78 6.26
CA VAL A 33 -10.78 5.44 4.98
C VAL A 33 -11.34 6.70 4.31
N ILE A 34 -12.06 7.55 5.05
CA ILE A 34 -12.64 8.78 4.49
C ILE A 34 -11.54 9.72 3.99
N ALA A 35 -10.48 9.91 4.78
CA ALA A 35 -9.38 10.79 4.39
C ALA A 35 -8.66 10.27 3.13
N SER A 36 -8.38 8.96 3.05
CA SER A 36 -7.74 8.37 1.87
C SER A 36 -8.65 8.40 0.65
N ALA A 37 -9.94 8.10 0.80
CA ALA A 37 -10.91 8.17 -0.30
C ALA A 37 -10.99 9.59 -0.90
N ILE A 38 -11.03 10.63 -0.06
CA ILE A 38 -10.99 12.01 -0.52
C ILE A 38 -9.67 12.30 -1.24
N THR A 39 -8.53 11.92 -0.64
CA THR A 39 -7.21 12.19 -1.23
C THR A 39 -7.05 11.51 -2.60
N ILE A 40 -7.40 10.23 -2.70
CA ILE A 40 -7.31 9.45 -3.96
C ILE A 40 -8.32 9.97 -4.98
N GLY A 41 -9.56 10.26 -4.55
CA GLY A 41 -10.61 10.78 -5.42
C GLY A 41 -10.30 12.13 -6.04
N PHE A 42 -9.52 12.97 -5.35
CA PHE A 42 -8.98 14.22 -5.90
C PHE A 42 -7.63 14.06 -6.61
N GLY A 43 -7.21 12.82 -6.90
CA GLY A 43 -6.01 12.52 -7.68
C GLY A 43 -4.71 12.48 -6.90
N GLY A 44 -4.77 12.40 -5.57
CA GLY A 44 -3.57 12.20 -4.76
C GLY A 44 -2.86 10.90 -5.13
N SER A 45 -1.55 10.97 -5.38
CA SER A 45 -0.72 9.81 -5.74
C SER A 45 -0.35 9.01 -4.49
N VAL A 46 -1.31 8.25 -3.96
CA VAL A 46 -1.14 7.42 -2.75
C VAL A 46 -1.94 6.12 -2.89
N GLY A 47 -1.45 5.05 -2.26
CA GLY A 47 -2.16 3.78 -2.16
C GLY A 47 -3.16 3.75 -1.00
N ALA A 48 -4.21 2.95 -1.14
CA ALA A 48 -5.22 2.72 -0.10
C ALA A 48 -4.78 1.71 0.97
N GLU A 49 -3.68 0.97 0.75
CA GLU A 49 -3.25 -0.17 1.57
C GLU A 49 -2.98 0.23 3.03
N ALA A 50 -2.19 1.28 3.25
CA ALA A 50 -1.84 1.71 4.60
C ALA A 50 -3.06 2.23 5.41
N PRO A 51 -3.97 3.04 4.85
CA PRO A 51 -5.24 3.39 5.50
C PRO A 51 -6.12 2.21 5.85
N ILE A 52 -6.23 1.22 4.97
CA ILE A 52 -7.08 0.04 5.19
C ILE A 52 -6.50 -0.86 6.27
N VAL A 53 -5.17 -1.09 6.27
CA VAL A 53 -4.48 -1.83 7.34
C VAL A 53 -4.66 -1.14 8.69
N LEU A 54 -4.55 0.19 8.75
CA LEU A 54 -4.82 0.94 9.98
C LEU A 54 -6.26 0.80 10.45
N THR A 55 -7.22 0.83 9.53
CA THR A 55 -8.64 0.64 9.82
C THR A 55 -8.91 -0.75 10.36
N GLY A 56 -8.44 -1.81 9.69
CA GLY A 56 -8.58 -3.19 10.17
C GLY A 56 -7.96 -3.40 11.54
N SER A 57 -6.74 -2.88 11.75
CA SER A 57 -6.08 -2.90 13.06
C SER A 57 -6.85 -2.15 14.14
N ALA A 58 -7.46 -1.01 13.80
CA ALA A 58 -8.28 -0.23 14.72
C ALA A 58 -9.58 -0.98 15.09
N ILE A 59 -10.21 -1.66 14.14
CA ILE A 59 -11.38 -2.52 14.40
C ILE A 59 -10.98 -3.63 15.37
N GLY A 60 -9.90 -4.36 15.10
CA GLY A 60 -9.39 -5.42 16.00
C GLY A 60 -9.10 -4.90 17.40
N SER A 61 -8.42 -3.75 17.52
CA SER A 61 -8.13 -3.11 18.81
C SER A 61 -9.39 -2.75 19.58
N ASN A 62 -10.38 -2.15 18.91
CA ASN A 62 -11.61 -1.71 19.57
C ASN A 62 -12.52 -2.88 19.97
N LEU A 63 -12.61 -3.93 19.14
CA LEU A 63 -13.31 -5.16 19.49
C LEU A 63 -12.68 -5.81 20.72
N GLY A 64 -11.36 -5.99 20.76
CA GLY A 64 -10.69 -6.59 21.89
C GLY A 64 -10.88 -5.80 23.19
N ARG A 65 -10.94 -4.48 23.11
CA ARG A 65 -11.24 -3.63 24.28
C ARG A 65 -12.70 -3.76 24.72
N MET A 66 -13.63 -3.88 23.79
CA MET A 66 -15.05 -4.07 24.11
C MET A 66 -15.26 -5.38 24.89
N PHE A 67 -14.52 -6.43 24.57
CA PHE A 67 -14.55 -7.70 25.27
C PHE A 67 -13.56 -7.81 26.45
N HIS A 68 -12.93 -6.70 26.86
CA HIS A 68 -11.97 -6.63 27.99
C HIS A 68 -10.84 -7.67 27.89
N MET A 69 -10.32 -7.90 26.68
CA MET A 69 -9.27 -8.88 26.44
C MET A 69 -7.91 -8.45 27.00
N SER A 70 -7.08 -9.43 27.32
CA SER A 70 -5.70 -9.19 27.79
C SER A 70 -4.85 -8.51 26.71
N SER A 71 -3.76 -7.83 27.10
CA SER A 71 -2.88 -7.13 26.15
C SER A 71 -2.31 -8.04 25.04
N LYS A 72 -2.03 -9.31 25.36
CA LYS A 72 -1.57 -10.31 24.37
C LYS A 72 -2.65 -10.65 23.34
N GLN A 73 -3.88 -10.85 23.81
CA GLN A 73 -5.02 -11.11 22.93
C GLN A 73 -5.39 -9.88 22.11
N LEU A 74 -5.27 -8.69 22.69
CA LEU A 74 -5.51 -7.43 22.00
C LEU A 74 -4.51 -7.25 20.86
N MET A 75 -3.23 -7.54 21.09
CA MET A 75 -2.19 -7.50 20.06
C MET A 75 -2.50 -8.49 18.91
N LEU A 76 -2.94 -9.70 19.26
CA LEU A 76 -3.36 -10.70 18.26
C LEU A 76 -4.54 -10.22 17.42
N LEU A 77 -5.57 -9.61 18.05
CA LEU A 77 -6.71 -9.04 17.31
C LEU A 77 -6.33 -7.87 16.40
N VAL A 78 -5.41 -7.02 16.82
CA VAL A 78 -4.83 -5.97 15.97
C VAL A 78 -4.16 -6.59 14.75
N GLY A 79 -3.39 -7.66 14.95
CA GLY A 79 -2.77 -8.43 13.88
C GLY A 79 -3.79 -9.10 12.96
N CYS A 80 -4.84 -9.71 13.50
CA CYS A 80 -5.94 -10.30 12.71
C CYS A 80 -6.64 -9.24 11.85
N GLY A 81 -6.88 -8.04 12.41
CA GLY A 81 -7.46 -6.93 11.67
C GLY A 81 -6.57 -6.44 10.53
N ALA A 82 -5.25 -6.33 10.78
CA ALA A 82 -4.27 -5.97 9.75
C ALA A 82 -4.17 -7.05 8.66
N ALA A 83 -4.06 -8.32 9.05
CA ALA A 83 -3.96 -9.46 8.15
C ALA A 83 -5.19 -9.59 7.26
N GLY A 84 -6.38 -9.49 7.85
CA GLY A 84 -7.65 -9.51 7.13
C GLY A 84 -7.79 -8.34 6.16
N ALA A 85 -7.33 -7.14 6.53
CA ALA A 85 -7.33 -5.97 5.66
C ALA A 85 -6.50 -6.20 4.40
N VAL A 86 -5.26 -6.69 4.54
CA VAL A 86 -4.36 -7.01 3.41
C VAL A 86 -4.93 -8.15 2.58
N ALA A 87 -5.37 -9.23 3.23
CA ALA A 87 -5.96 -10.38 2.55
C ALA A 87 -7.21 -10.01 1.74
N GLY A 88 -8.03 -9.09 2.26
CA GLY A 88 -9.22 -8.60 1.57
C GLY A 88 -8.90 -7.77 0.35
N ILE A 89 -7.98 -6.79 0.43
CA ILE A 89 -7.60 -5.94 -0.71
C ILE A 89 -7.07 -6.77 -1.86
N PHE A 90 -6.08 -7.64 -1.57
CA PHE A 90 -5.38 -8.41 -2.60
C PHE A 90 -6.07 -9.73 -2.94
N LYS A 91 -7.18 -10.07 -2.29
CA LYS A 91 -7.84 -11.39 -2.40
C LYS A 91 -6.85 -12.56 -2.18
N ALA A 92 -5.85 -12.36 -1.33
CA ALA A 92 -4.70 -13.25 -1.13
C ALA A 92 -4.50 -13.54 0.37
N PRO A 93 -5.11 -14.62 0.92
CA PRO A 93 -5.02 -14.93 2.35
C PRO A 93 -3.58 -15.11 2.85
N ILE A 94 -2.74 -15.78 2.06
CA ILE A 94 -1.33 -16.04 2.44
C ILE A 94 -0.53 -14.74 2.49
N ALA A 95 -0.78 -13.80 1.58
CA ALA A 95 -0.12 -12.50 1.57
C ALA A 95 -0.47 -11.68 2.83
N GLY A 96 -1.73 -11.72 3.27
CA GLY A 96 -2.16 -11.07 4.51
C GLY A 96 -1.46 -11.64 5.75
N LEU A 97 -1.31 -12.96 5.81
CA LEU A 97 -0.56 -13.63 6.87
C LEU A 97 0.93 -13.21 6.85
N ALA A 98 1.58 -13.32 5.70
CA ALA A 98 3.00 -12.97 5.53
C ALA A 98 3.24 -11.50 5.92
N PHE A 99 2.37 -10.59 5.52
CA PHE A 99 2.45 -9.16 5.88
C PHE A 99 2.51 -8.95 7.39
N VAL A 100 1.63 -9.60 8.15
CA VAL A 100 1.58 -9.41 9.60
C VAL A 100 2.81 -9.98 10.29
N LEU A 101 3.29 -11.14 9.84
CA LEU A 101 4.48 -11.77 10.39
C LEU A 101 5.74 -10.94 10.13
N GLU A 102 5.88 -10.41 8.92
CA GLU A 102 7.06 -9.67 8.50
C GLU A 102 7.02 -8.21 8.97
N VAL A 103 5.90 -7.51 8.71
CA VAL A 103 5.81 -6.06 8.95
C VAL A 103 5.48 -5.74 10.40
N LEU A 104 4.56 -6.47 11.03
CA LEU A 104 4.20 -6.25 12.44
C LEU A 104 5.08 -7.06 13.41
N MET A 105 6.02 -7.88 12.88
CA MET A 105 6.98 -8.66 13.67
C MET A 105 6.31 -9.47 14.79
N MET A 106 5.16 -10.07 14.49
CA MET A 106 4.42 -10.88 15.46
C MET A 106 5.03 -12.26 15.58
N ASP A 107 5.13 -12.76 16.81
CA ASP A 107 5.66 -14.09 17.07
C ASP A 107 4.78 -15.20 16.47
N LEU A 108 5.40 -16.10 15.73
CA LEU A 108 4.79 -17.30 15.17
C LEU A 108 4.52 -18.33 16.27
N THR A 109 3.44 -18.16 17.01
CA THR A 109 2.95 -19.22 17.89
C THR A 109 1.76 -19.92 17.24
N MET A 110 1.58 -21.25 17.50
CA MET A 110 0.42 -21.97 16.98
C MET A 110 -0.90 -21.34 17.39
N GLY A 111 -0.95 -20.75 18.59
CA GLY A 111 -2.11 -20.02 19.09
C GLY A 111 -2.42 -18.74 18.34
N ALA A 112 -1.42 -18.10 17.71
CA ALA A 112 -1.60 -16.90 16.91
C ALA A 112 -1.89 -17.21 15.43
N LEU A 113 -1.30 -18.27 14.90
CA LEU A 113 -1.38 -18.63 13.49
C LEU A 113 -2.82 -18.93 13.05
N VAL A 114 -3.56 -19.72 13.83
CA VAL A 114 -4.93 -20.14 13.50
C VAL A 114 -5.89 -18.94 13.40
N PRO A 115 -5.99 -18.04 14.40
CA PRO A 115 -6.83 -16.83 14.28
C PRO A 115 -6.44 -15.93 13.13
N LEU A 116 -5.14 -15.76 12.84
CA LEU A 116 -4.65 -14.96 11.72
C LEU A 116 -5.09 -15.55 10.37
N LEU A 117 -4.94 -16.87 10.19
CA LEU A 117 -5.38 -17.56 8.98
C LEU A 117 -6.90 -17.47 8.78
N VAL A 118 -7.68 -17.70 9.84
CA VAL A 118 -9.14 -17.59 9.78
C VAL A 118 -9.54 -16.18 9.38
N SER A 119 -8.92 -15.16 9.96
CA SER A 119 -9.18 -13.75 9.58
C SER A 119 -8.87 -13.49 8.11
N CYS A 120 -7.71 -13.93 7.61
CA CYS A 120 -7.31 -13.75 6.23
C CYS A 120 -8.25 -14.45 5.24
N VAL A 121 -8.58 -15.72 5.51
CA VAL A 121 -9.47 -16.50 4.64
C VAL A 121 -10.88 -15.93 4.63
N THR A 122 -11.41 -15.55 5.80
CA THR A 122 -12.74 -14.95 5.91
C THR A 122 -12.79 -13.61 5.15
N ALA A 123 -11.79 -12.75 5.35
CA ALA A 123 -11.72 -11.45 4.66
C ALA A 123 -11.66 -11.62 3.14
N ALA A 124 -10.80 -12.49 2.63
CA ALA A 124 -10.70 -12.78 1.20
C ALA A 124 -12.00 -13.37 0.66
N SER A 125 -12.63 -14.31 1.40
CA SER A 125 -13.91 -14.92 0.99
C SER A 125 -15.03 -13.89 0.90
N VAL A 126 -15.12 -12.97 1.85
CA VAL A 126 -16.11 -11.88 1.82
C VAL A 126 -15.83 -10.96 0.64
N THR A 127 -14.56 -10.63 0.36
CA THR A 127 -14.20 -9.80 -0.78
C THR A 127 -14.55 -10.47 -2.10
N TYR A 128 -14.29 -11.78 -2.25
CA TYR A 128 -14.73 -12.55 -3.43
C TYR A 128 -16.25 -12.52 -3.61
N ALA A 129 -17.00 -12.67 -2.53
CA ALA A 129 -18.46 -12.64 -2.57
C ALA A 129 -19.01 -11.26 -3.00
N LEU A 130 -18.37 -10.16 -2.57
CA LEU A 130 -18.83 -8.80 -2.85
C LEU A 130 -18.30 -8.22 -4.17
N SER A 131 -17.05 -8.50 -4.51
CA SER A 131 -16.34 -7.91 -5.67
C SER A 131 -16.14 -8.88 -6.84
N GLY A 132 -16.71 -10.09 -6.74
CA GLY A 132 -16.54 -11.14 -7.77
C GLY A 132 -15.18 -11.85 -7.70
N TRP A 133 -15.04 -12.88 -8.56
CA TRP A 133 -13.92 -13.83 -8.55
C TRP A 133 -12.68 -13.36 -9.32
N GLY A 134 -12.72 -12.22 -10.00
CA GLY A 134 -11.57 -11.68 -10.73
C GLY A 134 -10.39 -11.41 -9.77
N ALA A 135 -9.18 -11.75 -10.21
CA ALA A 135 -7.96 -11.35 -9.51
C ALA A 135 -7.79 -9.83 -9.58
N VAL A 136 -7.09 -9.24 -8.62
CA VAL A 136 -6.77 -7.80 -8.66
C VAL A 136 -5.82 -7.50 -9.81
N PHE A 137 -4.88 -8.42 -10.06
CA PHE A 137 -3.98 -8.38 -11.21
C PHE A 137 -4.11 -9.70 -11.96
N GLU A 138 -4.62 -9.63 -13.19
CA GLU A 138 -4.63 -10.78 -14.10
C GLU A 138 -3.28 -10.80 -14.82
N CYS A 139 -2.51 -11.86 -14.60
CA CYS A 139 -1.25 -12.07 -15.29
C CYS A 139 -1.27 -13.47 -15.95
N HIS A 140 -1.19 -13.51 -17.26
CA HIS A 140 -1.07 -14.76 -17.99
C HIS A 140 0.39 -15.21 -17.99
N ILE A 141 0.73 -16.10 -17.06
CA ILE A 141 2.06 -16.67 -16.96
C ILE A 141 2.10 -17.98 -17.77
N ASP A 142 2.59 -17.89 -18.99
CA ASP A 142 2.77 -19.07 -19.87
C ASP A 142 4.08 -19.84 -19.61
N TYR A 143 4.83 -19.47 -18.58
CA TYR A 143 6.18 -20.00 -18.38
C TYR A 143 6.31 -20.79 -17.09
N THR A 144 6.79 -22.02 -17.21
CA THR A 144 7.26 -22.83 -16.09
C THR A 144 8.57 -22.27 -15.52
N PHE A 145 8.85 -22.56 -14.25
CA PHE A 145 10.10 -22.21 -13.60
C PHE A 145 11.30 -22.75 -14.40
N ALA A 146 12.24 -21.89 -14.77
CA ALA A 146 13.47 -22.25 -15.44
C ALA A 146 14.68 -21.75 -14.61
N ALA A 147 15.57 -22.68 -14.26
CA ALA A 147 16.77 -22.37 -13.47
C ALA A 147 17.70 -21.33 -14.15
N SER A 148 17.63 -21.20 -15.48
CA SER A 148 18.38 -20.19 -16.24
C SER A 148 17.96 -18.74 -15.93
N ARG A 149 16.80 -18.52 -15.29
CA ARG A 149 16.30 -17.18 -14.92
C ARG A 149 16.76 -16.71 -13.54
N ILE A 150 17.29 -17.62 -12.71
CA ILE A 150 17.76 -17.30 -11.36
C ILE A 150 18.71 -16.08 -11.32
N PRO A 151 19.70 -15.92 -12.23
CA PRO A 151 20.55 -14.73 -12.23
C PRO A 151 19.78 -13.42 -12.47
N ALA A 152 18.76 -13.44 -13.34
CA ALA A 152 17.91 -12.28 -13.59
C ALA A 152 17.06 -11.94 -12.38
N ASP A 153 16.52 -12.94 -11.69
CA ASP A 153 15.73 -12.76 -10.46
C ASP A 153 16.59 -12.16 -9.33
N ILE A 154 17.85 -12.59 -9.21
CA ILE A 154 18.81 -12.01 -8.26
C ILE A 154 19.07 -10.53 -8.60
N MET A 155 19.32 -10.21 -9.88
CA MET A 155 19.53 -8.83 -10.32
C MET A 155 18.31 -7.97 -10.05
N LEU A 156 17.11 -8.50 -10.30
CA LEU A 156 15.85 -7.82 -9.98
C LEU A 156 15.74 -7.55 -8.47
N GLY A 157 16.06 -8.53 -7.63
CA GLY A 157 16.06 -8.36 -6.17
C GLY A 157 17.02 -7.26 -5.70
N ILE A 158 18.23 -7.19 -6.28
CA ILE A 158 19.19 -6.12 -5.99
C ILE A 158 18.64 -4.76 -6.43
N ALA A 159 18.06 -4.66 -7.62
CA ALA A 159 17.46 -3.44 -8.13
C ALA A 159 16.31 -2.97 -7.23
N CYS A 160 15.41 -3.85 -6.81
CA CYS A 160 14.34 -3.56 -5.87
C CYS A 160 14.88 -3.07 -4.51
N GLY A 161 15.96 -3.68 -4.00
CA GLY A 161 16.62 -3.26 -2.77
C GLY A 161 17.21 -1.86 -2.86
N LEU A 162 17.85 -1.51 -3.96
CA LEU A 162 18.38 -0.16 -4.22
C LEU A 162 17.24 0.87 -4.33
N LEU A 163 16.16 0.50 -5.02
CA LEU A 163 14.97 1.35 -5.15
C LEU A 163 14.32 1.60 -3.79
N SER A 164 14.19 0.59 -2.94
CA SER A 164 13.68 0.72 -1.57
C SER A 164 14.53 1.68 -0.73
N LEU A 165 15.86 1.60 -0.86
CA LEU A 165 16.77 2.53 -0.19
C LEU A 165 16.59 3.97 -0.69
N TYR A 166 16.45 4.15 -2.01
CA TYR A 166 16.17 5.43 -2.64
C TYR A 166 14.85 6.02 -2.11
N PHE A 167 13.76 5.26 -2.18
CA PHE A 167 12.43 5.66 -1.71
C PHE A 167 12.46 6.10 -0.23
N THR A 168 13.10 5.31 0.64
CA THR A 168 13.21 5.63 2.06
C THR A 168 13.96 6.95 2.29
N ARG A 169 15.04 7.20 1.55
CA ARG A 169 15.82 8.44 1.66
C ARG A 169 15.06 9.65 1.14
N MET A 170 14.39 9.50 -0.01
CA MET A 170 13.58 10.56 -0.61
C MET A 170 12.40 10.95 0.28
N THR A 171 11.66 9.97 0.79
CA THR A 171 10.52 10.21 1.70
C THR A 171 10.97 10.97 2.96
N LYS A 172 12.06 10.52 3.60
CA LYS A 172 12.62 11.22 4.78
C LYS A 172 13.11 12.63 4.45
N GLY A 173 13.71 12.81 3.27
CA GLY A 173 14.16 14.11 2.79
C GLY A 173 13.00 15.09 2.58
N LEU A 174 11.96 14.65 1.88
CA LEU A 174 10.75 15.43 1.65
C LEU A 174 10.03 15.75 2.97
N GLU A 175 9.87 14.76 3.86
CA GLU A 175 9.29 14.99 5.18
C GLU A 175 10.08 16.05 5.97
N GLY A 176 11.42 16.02 5.90
CA GLY A 176 12.28 17.02 6.49
C GLY A 176 12.07 18.44 5.94
N ILE A 177 11.85 18.57 4.62
CA ILE A 177 11.56 19.84 3.96
C ILE A 177 10.17 20.35 4.38
N PHE A 178 9.14 19.50 4.30
CA PHE A 178 7.78 19.87 4.68
C PHE A 178 7.63 20.16 6.19
N ARG A 179 8.47 19.57 7.04
CA ARG A 179 8.48 19.88 8.47
C ARG A 179 8.92 21.31 8.77
N LYS A 180 9.73 21.93 7.89
CA LYS A 180 10.14 23.35 8.02
C LYS A 180 8.98 24.33 7.75
N LEU A 181 7.98 23.91 6.98
CA LEU A 181 6.78 24.70 6.73
C LEU A 181 5.87 24.66 7.97
N ARG A 182 5.71 25.79 8.65
CA ARG A 182 4.91 25.88 9.88
C ARG A 182 3.39 25.84 9.66
N SER A 183 2.92 26.37 8.53
CA SER A 183 1.49 26.45 8.22
C SER A 183 0.98 25.19 7.52
N PRO A 184 -0.12 24.56 7.98
CA PRO A 184 -0.72 23.43 7.29
C PRO A 184 -1.26 23.81 5.90
N TYR A 185 -1.74 25.04 5.74
CA TYR A 185 -2.20 25.55 4.44
C TYR A 185 -1.04 25.72 3.45
N ALA A 186 0.13 26.19 3.90
CA ALA A 186 1.32 26.28 3.06
C ALA A 186 1.77 24.89 2.60
N LYS A 187 1.73 23.88 3.47
CA LYS A 187 2.02 22.49 3.08
C LYS A 187 1.05 21.98 2.01
N LEU A 188 -0.24 22.27 2.17
CA LEU A 188 -1.27 21.86 1.20
C LEU A 188 -1.04 22.53 -0.16
N VAL A 189 -0.82 23.84 -0.19
CA VAL A 189 -0.63 24.60 -1.43
C VAL A 189 0.67 24.17 -2.15
N VAL A 190 1.80 24.14 -1.43
CA VAL A 190 3.08 23.74 -2.02
C VAL A 190 3.05 22.29 -2.50
N GLY A 191 2.57 21.36 -1.64
CA GLY A 191 2.47 19.95 -2.01
C GLY A 191 1.48 19.71 -3.15
N GLY A 192 0.31 20.34 -3.10
CA GLY A 192 -0.72 20.22 -4.13
C GLY A 192 -0.25 20.78 -5.48
N THR A 193 0.42 21.93 -5.51
CA THR A 193 0.97 22.50 -6.74
C THR A 193 2.06 21.61 -7.32
N MET A 194 2.99 21.14 -6.49
CA MET A 194 4.05 20.23 -6.93
C MET A 194 3.48 18.93 -7.51
N LEU A 195 2.50 18.33 -6.82
CA LEU A 195 1.82 17.13 -7.27
C LEU A 195 1.04 17.36 -8.57
N SER A 196 0.34 18.51 -8.70
CA SER A 196 -0.40 18.85 -9.94
C SER A 196 0.52 18.97 -11.15
N VAL A 197 1.70 19.57 -10.99
CA VAL A 197 2.71 19.66 -12.05
C VAL A 197 3.24 18.27 -12.41
N LEU A 198 3.53 17.43 -11.41
CA LEU A 198 3.98 16.05 -11.65
C LEU A 198 2.92 15.20 -12.36
N ILE A 199 1.65 15.30 -11.97
CA ILE A 199 0.55 14.58 -12.63
C ILE A 199 0.34 15.09 -14.06
N TYR A 200 0.51 16.39 -14.30
CA TYR A 200 0.44 16.92 -15.66
C TYR A 200 1.56 16.38 -16.56
N LEU A 201 2.78 16.25 -16.03
CA LEU A 201 3.92 15.66 -16.76
C LEU A 201 3.81 14.13 -16.87
N PHE A 202 3.34 13.47 -15.83
CA PHE A 202 3.23 12.01 -15.69
C PHE A 202 1.82 11.61 -15.25
N PRO A 203 0.87 11.48 -16.18
CA PRO A 203 -0.52 11.13 -15.85
C PRO A 203 -0.69 9.83 -15.07
N SER A 204 0.23 8.89 -15.20
CA SER A 204 0.24 7.63 -14.43
C SER A 204 0.48 7.79 -12.93
N LEU A 205 0.89 8.99 -12.48
CA LEU A 205 0.97 9.32 -11.04
C LEU A 205 -0.40 9.63 -10.42
N TYR A 206 -1.46 9.76 -11.23
CA TYR A 206 -2.80 10.02 -10.75
C TYR A 206 -3.35 8.81 -9.98
N GLY A 207 -3.79 9.02 -8.74
CA GLY A 207 -4.37 7.99 -7.90
C GLY A 207 -3.39 6.89 -7.48
N GLU A 208 -3.83 5.64 -7.46
CA GLU A 208 -3.06 4.49 -6.99
C GLU A 208 -2.02 4.01 -8.01
N GLY A 209 -2.26 4.21 -9.31
CA GLY A 209 -1.38 3.80 -10.41
C GLY A 209 -1.54 2.33 -10.83
N TYR A 210 -2.58 1.64 -10.36
CA TYR A 210 -2.86 0.26 -10.76
C TYR A 210 -3.18 0.10 -12.23
N GLU A 211 -3.82 1.10 -12.85
CA GLU A 211 -4.14 1.12 -14.27
C GLU A 211 -2.90 0.93 -15.16
N LEU A 212 -1.79 1.62 -14.82
CA LEU A 212 -0.52 1.44 -15.53
C LEU A 212 0.07 0.04 -15.33
N ILE A 213 0.00 -0.50 -14.11
CA ILE A 213 0.51 -1.84 -13.80
C ILE A 213 -0.28 -2.91 -14.57
N GLU A 214 -1.61 -2.80 -14.58
CA GLU A 214 -2.49 -3.73 -15.30
C GLU A 214 -2.22 -3.68 -16.82
N LEU A 215 -2.04 -2.49 -17.35
CA LEU A 215 -1.72 -2.28 -18.77
C LEU A 215 -0.35 -2.88 -19.13
N LEU A 216 0.65 -2.76 -18.25
CA LEU A 216 1.97 -3.36 -18.45
C LEU A 216 1.95 -4.89 -18.34
N LEU A 217 1.10 -5.47 -17.48
CA LEU A 217 0.98 -6.91 -17.30
C LEU A 217 0.17 -7.58 -18.43
N ASN A 218 -0.88 -6.92 -18.91
CA ASN A 218 -1.85 -7.48 -19.85
C ASN A 218 -1.66 -6.98 -21.30
N GLY A 219 -0.78 -6.03 -21.53
CA GLY A 219 -0.52 -5.46 -22.85
C GLY A 219 -0.07 -6.54 -23.87
N LYS A 220 -0.95 -6.90 -24.78
CA LYS A 220 -0.75 -7.98 -25.78
C LYS A 220 -0.16 -7.51 -27.11
N GLY A 221 0.08 -6.20 -27.30
CA GLY A 221 0.55 -5.66 -28.55
C GLY A 221 1.32 -4.35 -28.43
N GLU A 222 2.16 -4.05 -29.44
CA GLU A 222 2.95 -2.80 -29.49
C GLU A 222 2.09 -1.52 -29.38
N GLY A 223 0.80 -1.59 -29.75
CA GLY A 223 -0.15 -0.49 -29.66
C GLY A 223 -0.65 -0.20 -28.25
N ASP A 224 -0.72 -1.18 -27.36
CA ASP A 224 -1.28 -1.03 -26.01
C ASP A 224 -0.32 -0.27 -25.09
N TRP A 225 0.98 -0.42 -25.28
CA TRP A 225 2.02 0.31 -24.53
C TRP A 225 2.02 1.80 -24.86
N LEU A 226 1.71 2.13 -26.11
CA LEU A 226 1.57 3.50 -26.59
C LEU A 226 0.35 4.19 -25.98
N THR A 227 -0.68 3.45 -25.60
CA THR A 227 -1.87 4.03 -24.93
C THR A 227 -1.53 4.58 -23.55
N ALA A 228 -0.59 3.95 -22.82
CA ALA A 228 -0.08 4.48 -21.57
C ALA A 228 0.63 5.83 -21.73
N LEU A 229 1.26 6.06 -22.89
CA LEU A 229 1.97 7.28 -23.25
C LEU A 229 1.08 8.33 -23.93
N ASN A 230 -0.10 7.95 -24.46
CA ASN A 230 -0.99 8.80 -25.27
C ASN A 230 -1.43 10.09 -24.58
N ARG A 231 -1.41 10.12 -23.26
CA ARG A 231 -1.75 11.31 -22.46
C ARG A 231 -0.53 12.01 -21.88
N SER A 232 0.68 11.53 -22.19
CA SER A 232 1.94 12.10 -21.71
C SER A 232 2.68 12.87 -22.79
N LEU A 233 3.61 13.75 -22.40
CA LEU A 233 4.49 14.47 -23.31
C LEU A 233 5.54 13.59 -24.01
N PHE A 234 5.59 12.30 -23.64
CA PHE A 234 6.57 11.31 -24.12
C PHE A 234 6.04 10.43 -25.26
N TYR A 235 4.91 10.80 -25.87
CA TYR A 235 4.32 10.07 -26.98
C TYR A 235 5.18 10.18 -28.25
N GLY A 236 5.50 9.05 -28.89
CA GLY A 236 6.05 9.03 -30.23
C GLY A 236 7.27 8.16 -30.52
N HIS A 237 7.95 7.57 -29.52
CA HIS A 237 9.11 6.68 -29.73
C HIS A 237 9.16 5.54 -28.72
N ASP A 238 9.46 4.32 -29.16
CA ASP A 238 9.50 3.10 -28.32
C ASP A 238 10.47 3.21 -27.13
N TYR A 239 11.60 3.91 -27.33
CA TYR A 239 12.58 4.15 -26.24
C TYR A 239 12.05 5.08 -25.14
N MET A 240 11.07 5.92 -25.47
CA MET A 240 10.47 6.85 -24.50
C MET A 240 9.68 6.14 -23.41
N LEU A 241 9.18 4.92 -23.66
CA LEU A 241 8.50 4.13 -22.64
C LEU A 241 9.43 3.80 -21.48
N LEU A 242 10.66 3.32 -21.75
CA LEU A 242 11.63 2.97 -20.69
C LEU A 242 12.05 4.22 -19.90
N VAL A 243 12.24 5.34 -20.57
CA VAL A 243 12.56 6.63 -19.93
C VAL A 243 11.38 7.08 -19.07
N TYR A 244 10.16 7.02 -19.58
CA TYR A 244 8.95 7.36 -18.86
C TYR A 244 8.77 6.52 -17.61
N LEU A 245 8.87 5.18 -17.71
CA LEU A 245 8.77 4.27 -16.58
C LEU A 245 9.85 4.53 -15.53
N SER A 246 11.10 4.77 -15.97
CA SER A 246 12.20 5.11 -15.06
C SER A 246 11.93 6.41 -14.31
N LEU A 247 11.39 7.43 -14.97
CA LEU A 247 11.02 8.70 -14.37
C LEU A 247 9.80 8.57 -13.44
N VAL A 248 8.78 7.79 -13.82
CA VAL A 248 7.64 7.48 -12.94
C VAL A 248 8.10 6.83 -11.64
N ILE A 249 9.01 5.85 -11.71
CA ILE A 249 9.59 5.20 -10.53
C ILE A 249 10.36 6.20 -9.66
N LEU A 250 11.05 7.16 -10.29
CA LEU A 250 11.84 8.17 -9.60
C LEU A 250 10.95 9.21 -8.87
N PHE A 251 9.82 9.57 -9.45
CA PHE A 251 8.95 10.64 -8.94
C PHE A 251 7.75 10.15 -8.11
N LYS A 252 7.41 8.87 -8.18
CA LYS A 252 6.35 8.26 -7.36
C LYS A 252 6.86 7.90 -5.98
#